data_60639aecc1deb87fb6e4ebdb9b7cee25
#
_entry.id   60639aecc1deb87fb6e4ebdb9b7cee25
#
_cell.length_a   1.000
_cell.length_b   1.000
_cell.length_c   1.000
_cell.angle_alpha   90.00
_cell.angle_beta   90.00
_cell.angle_gamma   90.00
#
_symmetry.space_group_name_H-M   'P 1'
#
loop_
_entity.id
_entity.type
_entity.pdbx_description
1 polymer ?
#
loop_
_entity_poly.entity_id
_entity_poly.type
_entity_poly.pdbx_seq_one_letter_code
_entity_poly.pdbx_strand_id
1 'polypeptide(L)'
;VALSSRPVARLGRIWADGNLVRGSDGALKTDTQLRFYSGHGDQQPDPLLASAEAVGQCPAHRDVAYVVFEDLQLADFGNRIPSFTFEVFERDGQLSLSALFHSLSDGDLLAESTHSIVGFAAGGANMREAIAPILDAFPVELITRNGNLVVRDVGASPDQPTQIVVAVEEDRRKLDPPNHRIA
;
A
#
# COMPACT_ATOMS: atom_id res chain seq x y z
N VAL A 1 -1.32 -5.00 16.44
CA VAL A 1 -0.15 -4.97 15.55
C VAL A 1 -0.16 -3.65 14.79
N ALA A 2 0.93 -2.85 14.91
CA ALA A 2 1.10 -1.63 14.11
C ALA A 2 1.49 -2.01 12.67
N LEU A 3 0.94 -1.27 11.70
CA LEU A 3 1.15 -1.50 10.27
C LEU A 3 1.98 -0.38 9.63
N SER A 4 1.70 0.87 9.98
CA SER A 4 2.32 2.04 9.36
C SER A 4 2.33 3.21 10.33
N SER A 5 3.37 4.05 10.27
CA SER A 5 3.45 5.34 10.93
C SER A 5 2.78 6.48 10.13
N ARG A 6 1.96 6.14 9.16
CA ARG A 6 1.15 7.04 8.34
C ARG A 6 -0.23 6.44 8.14
N PRO A 7 -1.24 7.26 7.86
CA PRO A 7 -2.57 6.76 7.52
C PRO A 7 -2.54 5.83 6.31
N VAL A 8 -3.39 4.80 6.36
CA VAL A 8 -3.55 3.78 5.33
C VAL A 8 -5.03 3.71 4.96
N ALA A 9 -5.33 3.78 3.67
CA ALA A 9 -6.72 3.83 3.21
C ALA A 9 -7.44 2.49 3.45
N ARG A 10 -6.73 1.37 3.23
CA ARG A 10 -7.39 0.07 3.32
C ARG A 10 -6.41 -1.07 3.63
N LEU A 11 -6.95 -2.07 4.34
CA LEU A 11 -6.29 -3.33 4.63
C LEU A 11 -6.73 -4.38 3.59
N GLY A 12 -5.77 -5.04 2.96
CA GLY A 12 -5.96 -6.12 2.02
C GLY A 12 -5.90 -7.50 2.67
N ARG A 13 -5.18 -8.40 2.04
CA ARG A 13 -4.97 -9.77 2.51
C ARG A 13 -4.08 -9.80 3.74
N ILE A 14 -4.26 -10.84 4.56
CA ILE A 14 -3.44 -11.09 5.74
C ILE A 14 -3.02 -12.54 5.74
N TRP A 15 -1.75 -12.80 6.03
CA TRP A 15 -1.21 -14.13 6.23
C TRP A 15 -0.66 -14.24 7.66
N ALA A 16 -0.83 -15.41 8.24
CA ALA A 16 -0.24 -15.81 9.51
C ALA A 16 0.60 -17.06 9.30
N ASP A 17 1.90 -17.00 9.58
CA ASP A 17 2.88 -18.05 9.29
C ASP A 17 2.80 -18.56 7.82
N GLY A 18 2.54 -17.64 6.87
CA GLY A 18 2.40 -17.94 5.44
C GLY A 18 1.00 -18.45 5.02
N ASN A 19 0.11 -18.74 5.95
CA ASN A 19 -1.26 -19.19 5.66
C ASN A 19 -2.20 -17.98 5.55
N LEU A 20 -3.06 -17.98 4.52
CA LEU A 20 -4.01 -16.90 4.30
C LEU A 20 -5.10 -16.92 5.38
N VAL A 21 -5.17 -15.87 6.20
CA VAL A 21 -6.19 -15.71 7.27
C VAL A 21 -7.26 -14.66 6.92
N ARG A 22 -6.97 -13.75 5.97
CA ARG A 22 -7.96 -12.81 5.42
C ARG A 22 -7.80 -12.73 3.91
N GLY A 23 -8.90 -12.94 3.18
CA GLY A 23 -8.94 -12.88 1.72
C GLY A 23 -8.96 -11.46 1.16
N SER A 24 -8.84 -11.33 -0.17
CA SER A 24 -8.97 -10.05 -0.89
C SER A 24 -10.39 -9.46 -0.82
N ASP A 25 -11.39 -10.31 -0.60
CA ASP A 25 -12.78 -9.97 -0.35
C ASP A 25 -13.05 -9.46 1.07
N GLY A 26 -12.03 -9.48 1.93
CA GLY A 26 -12.12 -9.10 3.33
C GLY A 26 -12.62 -10.21 4.26
N ALA A 27 -12.98 -11.37 3.72
CA ALA A 27 -13.45 -12.50 4.51
C ALA A 27 -12.32 -13.11 5.35
N LEU A 28 -12.59 -13.32 6.64
CA LEU A 28 -11.68 -14.03 7.53
C LEU A 28 -11.81 -15.55 7.31
N LYS A 29 -10.67 -16.23 7.30
CA LYS A 29 -10.55 -17.69 7.14
C LYS A 29 -10.37 -18.41 8.47
N THR A 30 -10.23 -17.68 9.55
CA THR A 30 -10.10 -18.18 10.92
C THR A 30 -11.18 -17.56 11.79
N ASP A 31 -11.51 -18.23 12.88
CA ASP A 31 -12.44 -17.71 13.87
C ASP A 31 -11.73 -16.68 14.74
N THR A 32 -11.87 -15.42 14.36
CA THR A 32 -11.29 -14.25 15.04
C THR A 32 -12.08 -13.00 14.67
N GLN A 33 -12.07 -12.01 15.54
CA GLN A 33 -12.53 -10.67 15.20
C GLN A 33 -11.33 -9.81 14.82
N LEU A 34 -11.48 -9.05 13.74
CA LEU A 34 -10.45 -8.14 13.25
C LEU A 34 -11.00 -6.72 13.21
N ARG A 35 -10.32 -5.81 13.90
CA ARG A 35 -10.58 -4.37 13.76
C ARG A 35 -9.37 -3.70 13.14
N PHE A 36 -9.62 -2.90 12.12
CA PHE A 36 -8.61 -2.10 11.41
C PHE A 36 -8.80 -0.64 11.73
N TYR A 37 -7.71 0.00 12.10
CA TYR A 37 -7.58 1.41 12.40
C TYR A 37 -6.64 2.03 11.39
N SER A 38 -7.17 2.98 10.63
CA SER A 38 -6.48 3.55 9.45
C SER A 38 -5.41 4.59 9.77
N GLY A 39 -5.35 5.08 11.01
CA GLY A 39 -4.41 6.12 11.43
C GLY A 39 -4.89 7.55 11.20
N HIS A 40 -6.14 7.79 10.78
CA HIS A 40 -6.64 9.15 10.58
C HIS A 40 -6.80 9.93 11.89
N GLY A 41 -6.80 11.28 11.77
CA GLY A 41 -6.82 12.19 12.92
C GLY A 41 -8.08 12.14 13.79
N ASP A 42 -9.17 11.56 13.28
CA ASP A 42 -10.43 11.33 14.00
C ASP A 42 -10.52 9.94 14.64
N GLN A 43 -9.46 9.13 14.52
CA GLN A 43 -9.39 7.76 15.05
C GLN A 43 -9.70 7.74 16.55
N GLN A 44 -10.55 6.79 16.95
CA GLN A 44 -10.92 6.56 18.34
C GLN A 44 -10.09 5.41 18.94
N PRO A 45 -9.92 5.37 20.28
CA PRO A 45 -9.30 4.23 20.94
C PRO A 45 -10.05 2.93 20.66
N ASP A 46 -9.31 1.83 20.51
CA ASP A 46 -9.91 0.50 20.40
C ASP A 46 -10.59 0.12 21.72
N PRO A 47 -11.83 -0.41 21.69
CA PRO A 47 -12.56 -0.73 22.92
C PRO A 47 -11.88 -1.79 23.80
N LEU A 48 -11.20 -2.79 23.17
CA LEU A 48 -10.49 -3.83 23.91
C LEU A 48 -9.27 -3.23 24.63
N LEU A 49 -8.49 -2.40 23.92
CA LEU A 49 -7.34 -1.70 24.52
C LEU A 49 -7.81 -0.74 25.61
N ALA A 50 -8.88 0.01 25.38
CA ALA A 50 -9.44 0.92 26.36
C ALA A 50 -9.97 0.22 27.61
N SER A 51 -10.47 -1.02 27.49
CA SER A 51 -10.93 -1.83 28.62
C SER A 51 -9.78 -2.34 29.50
N ALA A 52 -8.59 -2.52 28.90
CA ALA A 52 -7.40 -2.98 29.61
C ALA A 52 -6.62 -1.85 30.29
N GLU A 53 -6.82 -0.61 29.83
CA GLU A 53 -6.18 0.58 30.38
C GLU A 53 -7.10 1.27 31.42
N ALA A 54 -6.54 2.18 32.20
CA ALA A 54 -7.38 3.03 33.07
C ALA A 54 -8.22 3.99 32.21
N VAL A 55 -9.38 4.38 32.72
CA VAL A 55 -10.33 5.28 32.03
C VAL A 55 -9.61 6.57 31.59
N GLY A 56 -9.67 6.86 30.28
CA GLY A 56 -9.03 8.03 29.68
C GLY A 56 -7.52 7.91 29.47
N GLN A 57 -6.90 6.76 29.73
CA GLN A 57 -5.48 6.55 29.54
C GLN A 57 -5.15 5.90 28.19
N CYS A 58 -6.11 5.25 27.54
CA CYS A 58 -5.89 4.59 26.25
C CYS A 58 -5.77 5.64 25.12
N PRO A 59 -4.63 5.74 24.46
CA PRO A 59 -4.47 6.63 23.33
C PRO A 59 -5.20 6.10 22.09
N ALA A 60 -5.67 7.00 21.25
CA ALA A 60 -6.30 6.63 19.97
C ALA A 60 -5.27 6.20 18.90
N HIS A 61 -3.99 6.35 19.16
CA HIS A 61 -2.89 6.05 18.21
C HIS A 61 -3.10 6.72 16.83
N ARG A 62 -3.49 8.00 16.83
CA ARG A 62 -3.61 8.79 15.60
C ARG A 62 -2.27 8.83 14.89
N ASP A 63 -2.29 8.91 13.56
CA ASP A 63 -1.14 8.81 12.66
C ASP A 63 -0.46 7.43 12.65
N VAL A 64 -1.04 6.43 13.33
CA VAL A 64 -0.59 5.05 13.27
C VAL A 64 -1.73 4.16 12.77
N ALA A 65 -1.52 3.54 11.62
CA ALA A 65 -2.41 2.48 11.16
C ALA A 65 -2.09 1.18 11.90
N TYR A 66 -3.11 0.51 12.44
CA TYR A 66 -2.92 -0.74 13.19
C TYR A 66 -4.13 -1.67 13.08
N VAL A 67 -3.94 -2.91 13.47
CA VAL A 67 -5.00 -3.91 13.60
C VAL A 67 -5.03 -4.49 15.00
N VAL A 68 -6.23 -4.84 15.44
CA VAL A 68 -6.48 -5.61 16.65
C VAL A 68 -7.15 -6.92 16.25
N PHE A 69 -6.54 -8.03 16.65
CA PHE A 69 -7.16 -9.35 16.62
C PHE A 69 -7.74 -9.65 17.99
N GLU A 70 -8.98 -10.07 18.02
CA GLU A 70 -9.66 -10.52 19.23
C GLU A 70 -10.13 -11.96 19.02
N ASP A 71 -9.94 -12.79 20.04
CA ASP A 71 -10.28 -14.22 20.03
C ASP A 71 -9.52 -15.05 18.97
N LEU A 72 -8.32 -14.62 18.56
CA LEU A 72 -7.51 -15.42 17.65
C LEU A 72 -7.11 -16.75 18.29
N GLN A 73 -7.50 -17.86 17.66
CA GLN A 73 -7.22 -19.20 18.12
C GLN A 73 -5.74 -19.55 17.94
N LEU A 74 -4.94 -19.38 19.02
CA LEU A 74 -3.49 -19.61 18.96
C LEU A 74 -3.11 -21.09 18.85
N ALA A 75 -4.03 -22.01 19.13
CA ALA A 75 -3.78 -23.45 18.98
C ALA A 75 -3.34 -23.82 17.56
N ASP A 76 -3.89 -23.17 16.56
CA ASP A 76 -3.56 -23.37 15.14
C ASP A 76 -2.14 -22.92 14.80
N PHE A 77 -1.51 -22.13 15.67
CA PHE A 77 -0.19 -21.56 15.52
C PHE A 77 0.80 -22.05 16.59
N GLY A 78 0.54 -23.23 17.18
CA GLY A 78 1.39 -23.81 18.22
C GLY A 78 1.37 -23.02 19.55
N ASN A 79 0.23 -22.44 19.89
CA ASN A 79 0.00 -21.61 21.10
C ASN A 79 0.94 -20.39 21.20
N ARG A 80 1.32 -19.81 20.08
CA ARG A 80 2.14 -18.61 20.00
C ARG A 80 1.50 -17.59 19.07
N ILE A 81 1.91 -16.34 19.18
CA ILE A 81 1.56 -15.31 18.20
C ILE A 81 2.27 -15.64 16.89
N PRO A 82 1.53 -15.81 15.77
CA PRO A 82 2.14 -16.10 14.47
C PRO A 82 2.89 -14.89 13.90
N SER A 83 3.76 -15.16 12.95
CA SER A 83 4.34 -14.10 12.12
C SER A 83 3.30 -13.62 11.11
N PHE A 84 2.88 -12.37 11.22
CA PHE A 84 1.90 -11.79 10.31
C PHE A 84 2.56 -11.07 9.14
N THR A 85 1.95 -11.23 7.96
CA THR A 85 2.20 -10.42 6.77
C THR A 85 0.91 -9.74 6.36
N PHE A 86 0.98 -8.44 6.10
CA PHE A 86 -0.19 -7.62 5.77
C PHE A 86 -0.02 -6.98 4.41
N GLU A 87 -1.07 -7.05 3.59
CA GLU A 87 -1.21 -6.24 2.39
C GLU A 87 -1.94 -4.94 2.78
N VAL A 88 -1.29 -3.81 2.58
CA VAL A 88 -1.84 -2.48 2.92
C VAL A 88 -1.85 -1.59 1.70
N PHE A 89 -2.86 -0.71 1.61
CA PHE A 89 -3.00 0.24 0.53
C PHE A 89 -3.02 1.66 1.09
N GLU A 90 -2.04 2.44 0.71
CA GLU A 90 -1.93 3.83 1.16
C GLU A 90 -3.11 4.66 0.68
N ARG A 91 -3.62 4.36 -0.51
CA ARG A 91 -4.73 5.08 -1.15
C ARG A 91 -5.72 4.13 -1.78
N ASP A 92 -6.96 4.57 -1.90
CA ASP A 92 -7.97 3.94 -2.75
C ASP A 92 -7.98 4.59 -4.12
N GLY A 93 -8.22 3.78 -5.16
CA GLY A 93 -8.37 4.24 -6.52
C GLY A 93 -7.08 4.34 -7.33
N GLN A 94 -7.13 5.15 -8.39
CA GLN A 94 -6.03 5.33 -9.32
C GLN A 94 -5.04 6.38 -8.80
N LEU A 95 -3.77 6.14 -9.03
CA LEU A 95 -2.67 7.05 -8.77
C LEU A 95 -2.29 7.73 -10.09
N SER A 96 -2.37 9.07 -10.16
CA SER A 96 -1.87 9.79 -11.33
C SER A 96 -0.36 9.64 -11.47
N LEU A 97 0.16 9.59 -12.70
CA LEU A 97 1.60 9.55 -12.91
C LEU A 97 2.29 10.79 -12.32
N SER A 98 1.63 11.94 -12.32
CA SER A 98 2.15 13.16 -11.68
C SER A 98 2.38 12.97 -10.19
N ALA A 99 1.40 12.42 -9.48
CA ALA A 99 1.55 12.15 -8.04
C ALA A 99 2.59 11.07 -7.75
N LEU A 100 2.67 10.05 -8.61
CA LEU A 100 3.67 8.99 -8.48
C LEU A 100 5.08 9.53 -8.65
N PHE A 101 5.35 10.26 -9.74
CA PHE A 101 6.68 10.80 -10.01
C PHE A 101 7.11 11.80 -8.94
N HIS A 102 6.21 12.65 -8.48
CA HIS A 102 6.47 13.55 -7.36
C HIS A 102 6.89 12.77 -6.09
N SER A 103 6.16 11.69 -5.77
CA SER A 103 6.46 10.86 -4.59
C SER A 103 7.77 10.09 -4.70
N LEU A 104 8.13 9.61 -5.91
CA LEU A 104 9.38 8.86 -6.13
C LEU A 104 10.62 9.73 -6.11
N SER A 105 10.48 11.02 -6.43
CA SER A 105 11.60 11.94 -6.62
C SER A 105 11.67 13.06 -5.58
N ASP A 106 10.85 13.02 -4.54
CA ASP A 106 10.68 14.12 -3.58
C ASP A 106 10.38 15.49 -4.27
N GLY A 107 9.76 15.43 -5.44
CA GLY A 107 9.37 16.60 -6.22
C GLY A 107 10.34 17.04 -7.31
N ASP A 108 11.51 16.41 -7.44
CA ASP A 108 12.51 16.77 -8.44
C ASP A 108 12.11 16.42 -9.87
N LEU A 109 11.27 15.39 -10.04
CA LEU A 109 10.73 14.98 -11.32
C LEU A 109 9.28 15.46 -11.46
N LEU A 110 9.06 16.41 -12.32
CA LEU A 110 7.72 16.89 -12.62
C LEU A 110 7.05 15.98 -13.65
N ALA A 111 5.73 15.86 -13.60
CA ALA A 111 4.99 15.15 -14.62
C ALA A 111 3.75 15.95 -15.06
N GLU A 112 3.65 16.11 -16.36
CA GLU A 112 2.51 16.70 -17.08
C GLU A 112 1.83 15.58 -17.86
N SER A 113 1.22 14.61 -17.14
CA SER A 113 0.59 13.45 -17.73
C SER A 113 -0.84 13.30 -17.21
N THR A 114 -1.73 12.93 -18.13
CA THR A 114 -3.13 12.61 -17.83
C THR A 114 -3.32 11.15 -17.43
N HIS A 115 -2.29 10.32 -17.58
CA HIS A 115 -2.35 8.90 -17.29
C HIS A 115 -2.38 8.63 -15.79
N SER A 116 -2.99 7.49 -15.43
CA SER A 116 -3.05 6.98 -14.08
C SER A 116 -2.83 5.47 -14.05
N ILE A 117 -2.39 4.96 -12.89
CA ILE A 117 -2.15 3.55 -12.65
C ILE A 117 -2.87 3.10 -11.37
N VAL A 118 -3.14 1.81 -11.26
CA VAL A 118 -3.78 1.24 -10.07
C VAL A 118 -2.75 0.94 -8.98
N GLY A 119 -1.51 0.66 -9.35
CA GLY A 119 -0.43 0.39 -8.42
C GLY A 119 0.91 0.34 -9.13
N PHE A 120 1.98 0.53 -8.37
CA PHE A 120 3.34 0.52 -8.88
C PHE A 120 4.30 0.00 -7.80
N ALA A 121 5.26 -0.81 -8.20
CA ALA A 121 6.37 -1.21 -7.36
C ALA A 121 7.66 -0.71 -8.03
N ALA A 122 8.36 0.19 -7.36
CA ALA A 122 9.64 0.71 -7.82
C ALA A 122 10.79 -0.19 -7.37
N GLY A 123 11.74 -0.43 -8.26
CA GLY A 123 12.99 -1.10 -7.96
C GLY A 123 14.06 -0.61 -8.92
N GLY A 124 15.29 -0.43 -8.43
CA GLY A 124 16.41 0.04 -9.25
C GLY A 124 17.45 0.76 -8.41
N ALA A 125 18.68 0.84 -8.95
CA ALA A 125 19.79 1.54 -8.29
C ALA A 125 19.69 3.06 -8.44
N ASN A 126 18.82 3.56 -9.35
CA ASN A 126 18.63 4.97 -9.61
C ASN A 126 17.21 5.25 -10.11
N MET A 127 16.82 6.52 -10.16
CA MET A 127 15.51 6.98 -10.58
C MET A 127 15.13 6.51 -11.99
N ARG A 128 16.08 6.55 -12.93
CA ARG A 128 15.81 6.13 -14.31
C ARG A 128 15.40 4.67 -14.39
N GLU A 129 16.07 3.79 -13.66
CA GLU A 129 15.70 2.37 -13.59
C GLU A 129 14.35 2.17 -12.90
N ALA A 130 14.10 2.90 -11.84
CA ALA A 130 12.83 2.83 -11.10
C ALA A 130 11.63 3.21 -11.96
N ILE A 131 11.76 4.22 -12.85
CA ILE A 131 10.64 4.70 -13.69
C ILE A 131 10.59 4.06 -15.08
N ALA A 132 11.62 3.32 -15.50
CA ALA A 132 11.68 2.71 -16.82
C ALA A 132 10.42 1.90 -17.19
N PRO A 133 9.85 1.06 -16.31
CA PRO A 133 8.63 0.33 -16.64
C PRO A 133 7.43 1.23 -16.98
N ILE A 134 7.38 2.44 -16.43
CA ILE A 134 6.32 3.41 -16.73
C ILE A 134 6.57 4.04 -18.10
N LEU A 135 7.83 4.45 -18.37
CA LEU A 135 8.19 5.04 -19.66
C LEU A 135 7.98 4.05 -20.81
N ASP A 136 8.14 2.75 -20.55
CA ASP A 136 7.90 1.70 -21.54
C ASP A 136 6.40 1.38 -21.72
N ALA A 137 5.60 1.54 -20.67
CA ALA A 137 4.18 1.17 -20.67
C ALA A 137 3.26 2.29 -21.17
N PHE A 138 3.67 3.54 -21.03
CA PHE A 138 2.86 4.70 -21.38
C PHE A 138 3.51 5.53 -22.50
N PRO A 139 2.72 6.16 -23.38
CA PRO A 139 3.24 7.05 -24.40
C PRO A 139 3.69 8.39 -23.80
N VAL A 140 4.73 8.34 -22.99
CA VAL A 140 5.31 9.50 -22.30
C VAL A 140 6.78 9.66 -22.68
N GLU A 141 7.25 10.90 -22.64
CA GLU A 141 8.66 11.22 -22.86
C GLU A 141 9.24 12.02 -21.70
N LEU A 142 10.53 11.83 -21.47
CA LEU A 142 11.30 12.58 -20.48
C LEU A 142 12.04 13.72 -21.18
N ILE A 143 11.73 14.96 -20.83
CA ILE A 143 12.35 16.15 -21.38
C ILE A 143 13.00 17.01 -20.29
N THR A 144 13.86 17.93 -20.69
CA THR A 144 14.36 18.99 -19.79
C THR A 144 13.66 20.30 -20.16
N ARG A 145 13.01 20.93 -19.16
CA ARG A 145 12.39 22.25 -19.33
C ARG A 145 12.78 23.16 -18.17
N ASN A 146 13.36 24.32 -18.47
CA ASN A 146 13.79 25.31 -17.46
C ASN A 146 14.70 24.71 -16.37
N GLY A 147 15.55 23.76 -16.75
CA GLY A 147 16.47 23.09 -15.81
C GLY A 147 15.87 21.92 -15.03
N ASN A 148 14.56 21.67 -15.13
CA ASN A 148 13.89 20.55 -14.48
C ASN A 148 13.66 19.39 -15.46
N LEU A 149 13.67 18.17 -14.93
CA LEU A 149 13.21 16.99 -15.65
C LEU A 149 11.67 16.94 -15.61
N VAL A 150 11.07 16.75 -16.79
CA VAL A 150 9.61 16.70 -16.93
C VAL A 150 9.22 15.48 -17.74
N VAL A 151 8.33 14.66 -17.21
CA VAL A 151 7.65 13.60 -17.95
C VAL A 151 6.35 14.19 -18.53
N ARG A 152 6.14 14.05 -19.83
CA ARG A 152 4.91 14.49 -20.49
C ARG A 152 4.37 13.45 -21.46
N ASP A 153 3.09 13.54 -21.75
CA ASP A 153 2.42 12.67 -22.73
C ASP A 153 2.92 13.00 -24.14
N VAL A 154 3.22 11.96 -24.93
CA VAL A 154 3.60 12.08 -26.33
C VAL A 154 2.36 12.11 -27.20
N GLY A 155 2.11 13.23 -27.91
CA GLY A 155 1.07 13.34 -28.93
C GLY A 155 -0.36 13.22 -28.43
N ALA A 156 -0.61 13.33 -27.14
CA ALA A 156 -1.95 13.34 -26.60
C ALA A 156 -2.66 14.66 -26.93
N SER A 157 -3.72 14.57 -27.73
CA SER A 157 -4.77 15.59 -27.72
C SER A 157 -5.43 15.57 -26.33
N PRO A 158 -5.77 16.71 -25.72
CA PRO A 158 -6.16 16.78 -24.31
C PRO A 158 -7.47 16.08 -23.93
N ASP A 159 -8.09 15.34 -24.82
CA ASP A 159 -9.49 14.93 -24.69
C ASP A 159 -9.77 13.42 -24.48
N GLN A 160 -8.80 12.56 -24.28
CA GLN A 160 -9.15 11.15 -23.95
C GLN A 160 -8.21 10.52 -22.89
N PRO A 161 -8.70 10.21 -21.69
CA PRO A 161 -7.95 9.40 -20.74
C PRO A 161 -7.87 7.95 -21.24
N THR A 162 -6.71 7.52 -21.68
CA THR A 162 -6.46 6.11 -22.00
C THR A 162 -6.16 5.38 -20.68
N GLN A 163 -7.10 4.57 -20.23
CA GLN A 163 -6.82 3.63 -19.14
C GLN A 163 -6.00 2.46 -19.67
N ILE A 164 -4.73 2.43 -19.33
CA ILE A 164 -3.90 1.24 -19.53
C ILE A 164 -3.83 0.50 -18.19
N VAL A 165 -4.44 -0.65 -18.12
CA VAL A 165 -4.27 -1.57 -16.98
C VAL A 165 -2.99 -2.35 -17.23
N VAL A 166 -1.89 -1.91 -16.64
CA VAL A 166 -0.65 -2.68 -16.64
C VAL A 166 -0.79 -3.75 -15.56
N ALA A 167 -1.26 -4.93 -15.96
CA ALA A 167 -1.22 -6.10 -15.10
C ALA A 167 0.22 -6.62 -15.07
N VAL A 168 0.99 -6.28 -14.06
CA VAL A 168 2.27 -6.92 -13.76
C VAL A 168 1.96 -8.26 -13.10
N GLU A 169 1.55 -9.25 -13.91
CA GLU A 169 1.10 -10.55 -13.43
C GLU A 169 2.27 -11.45 -13.01
N GLU A 170 3.49 -11.16 -13.46
CA GLU A 170 4.67 -11.96 -13.14
C GLU A 170 5.18 -11.79 -11.70
N ASP A 171 5.00 -10.63 -11.09
CA ASP A 171 5.45 -10.41 -9.71
C ASP A 171 4.50 -10.97 -8.65
N ARG A 172 3.23 -11.20 -8.99
CA ARG A 172 2.29 -11.85 -8.05
C ARG A 172 2.67 -13.28 -7.71
N ARG A 173 3.36 -14.00 -8.60
CA ARG A 173 3.84 -15.36 -8.34
C ARG A 173 5.12 -15.39 -7.50
N LYS A 174 5.87 -14.28 -7.46
CA LYS A 174 7.08 -14.14 -6.62
C LYS A 174 6.76 -13.62 -5.22
N LEU A 175 5.58 -13.05 -5.03
CA LEU A 175 5.07 -12.59 -3.72
C LEU A 175 4.29 -13.67 -2.98
N ASP A 176 4.17 -14.86 -3.54
CA ASP A 176 3.66 -16.02 -2.83
C ASP A 176 4.80 -16.61 -1.98
N PRO A 177 4.85 -16.27 -0.67
CA PRO A 177 5.94 -16.71 0.17
C PRO A 177 5.70 -18.13 0.67
N PRO A 178 6.75 -18.84 1.01
CA PRO A 178 7.09 -18.83 2.43
C PRO A 178 8.44 -18.21 2.76
N ASN A 179 9.12 -17.55 1.83
CA ASN A 179 10.53 -17.20 2.08
C ASN A 179 10.96 -15.74 1.85
N HIS A 180 10.06 -14.78 1.63
CA HIS A 180 10.49 -13.38 1.55
C HIS A 180 10.27 -12.66 2.88
N ARG A 181 11.33 -12.64 3.71
CA ARG A 181 11.51 -11.66 4.76
C ARG A 181 11.82 -10.32 4.08
N ILE A 182 10.94 -9.35 4.24
CA ILE A 182 11.28 -7.96 4.01
C ILE A 182 12.04 -7.52 5.26
N ALA A 183 13.30 -7.17 5.07
CA ALA A 183 14.13 -6.57 6.11
C ALA A 183 13.74 -5.10 6.30
#